data_63a8f72849c7aec975bd1ff8d690b5b2
#
_entry.id   63a8f72849c7aec975bd1ff8d690b5b2
#
_cell.length_a   1.000
_cell.length_b   1.000
_cell.length_c   1.000
_cell.angle_alpha   90.00
_cell.angle_beta   90.00
_cell.angle_gamma   90.00
#
_symmetry.space_group_name_H-M   'P 1'
#
loop_
_entity.id
_entity.type
_entity.pdbx_description
1 polymer ?
#
loop_
_entity_poly.entity_id
_entity_poly.type
_entity_poly.pdbx_seq_one_letter_code
_entity_poly.pdbx_strand_id
1 'polypeptide(L)'
;MLATGSTGWSAAPQTTSASATQVDPKAVVADVQRILDANYVLPELRPKLHDALAKGLASGRYNVTDTGVLADRINEDLTVVAHDGHLGMHFDPKQAADLAARPAGAGADDAPPTAQEIRFADRLNHGITQMKVLPGNIRYMELVGFFWGGEKTKEAYDNAARFLKGGDAMIIDLRQNGGGSPDAVQYLISHFLQPNTPIVTFYMRGEKGDTWKSLASLPAGRLTGKPLYVLTSGHSASAAEEFVGHVAGFRVGELVGETTAGAGYRNEFFPVAGGYVISVSVGRAVLVSTGKDWEKVGIAPTVKVEQDKALEMAQVRALQKLASTATGQDKTVLEASAQVLEAEMKPVATALPAAQYVGVYGVRHITNDEGKLFFQREGGHKGQLVAVGANEFAFVADPMQRVKFKTAGNAATELELIRGDGSRVVAARNP
;
A
#
# COMPACT_ATOMS: atom_id res chain seq x y z
N MET A 1 -22.25 -69.04 12.95
CA MET A 1 -21.04 -69.50 13.69
C MET A 1 -20.05 -68.36 13.68
N LEU A 2 -19.69 -67.93 14.88
CA LEU A 2 -18.82 -66.83 15.22
C LEU A 2 -17.33 -67.14 14.89
N ALA A 3 -16.59 -66.13 14.43
CA ALA A 3 -15.16 -66.03 14.63
C ALA A 3 -14.79 -64.57 14.79
N THR A 4 -14.44 -64.21 16.03
CA THR A 4 -13.86 -62.98 16.49
C THR A 4 -12.37 -62.92 16.15
N GLY A 5 -11.95 -61.90 15.43
CA GLY A 5 -10.54 -61.58 15.17
C GLY A 5 -10.19 -60.24 15.78
N SER A 6 -9.50 -60.25 16.91
CA SER A 6 -8.90 -59.09 17.58
C SER A 6 -7.67 -58.60 16.81
N THR A 7 -7.73 -57.41 16.23
CA THR A 7 -6.54 -56.74 15.70
C THR A 7 -6.01 -55.74 16.74
N GLY A 8 -4.83 -56.05 17.25
CA GLY A 8 -4.11 -55.20 18.17
C GLY A 8 -3.70 -53.85 17.53
N TRP A 9 -3.98 -52.77 18.22
CA TRP A 9 -3.46 -51.46 17.91
C TRP A 9 -1.96 -51.40 18.26
N SER A 10 -1.15 -51.31 17.22
CA SER A 10 0.27 -50.98 17.36
C SER A 10 0.41 -49.50 17.73
N ALA A 11 1.02 -49.24 18.89
CA ALA A 11 1.31 -47.87 19.30
C ALA A 11 2.29 -47.24 18.32
N ALA A 12 1.91 -46.04 17.81
CA ALA A 12 2.83 -45.22 17.03
C ALA A 12 4.07 -44.82 17.85
N PRO A 13 5.26 -44.70 17.23
CA PRO A 13 6.44 -44.29 17.94
C PRO A 13 6.26 -42.86 18.47
N GLN A 14 6.49 -42.70 19.77
CA GLN A 14 6.59 -41.39 20.40
C GLN A 14 7.75 -40.65 19.72
N THR A 15 7.46 -39.60 18.99
CA THR A 15 8.45 -38.62 18.58
C THR A 15 9.01 -37.97 19.85
N THR A 16 10.24 -38.29 20.17
CA THR A 16 11.02 -37.56 21.17
C THR A 16 11.04 -36.10 20.78
N SER A 17 10.34 -35.25 21.54
CA SER A 17 10.49 -33.83 21.43
C SER A 17 11.96 -33.50 21.66
N ALA A 18 12.62 -32.92 20.67
CA ALA A 18 13.94 -32.34 20.86
C ALA A 18 13.80 -31.35 22.03
N SER A 19 14.59 -31.59 23.08
CA SER A 19 14.70 -30.71 24.24
C SER A 19 14.99 -29.31 23.72
N ALA A 20 14.04 -28.38 23.87
CA ALA A 20 14.25 -26.98 23.54
C ALA A 20 15.45 -26.52 24.38
N THR A 21 16.58 -26.27 23.76
CA THR A 21 17.76 -25.74 24.43
C THR A 21 17.31 -24.41 25.06
N GLN A 22 17.29 -24.37 26.39
CA GLN A 22 16.87 -23.17 27.12
C GLN A 22 17.78 -22.02 26.72
N VAL A 23 17.25 -21.00 26.07
CA VAL A 23 18.01 -19.83 25.63
C VAL A 23 18.46 -19.06 26.88
N ASP A 24 19.73 -18.72 26.95
CA ASP A 24 20.27 -17.89 28.03
C ASP A 24 19.97 -16.40 27.75
N PRO A 25 19.07 -15.75 28.49
CA PRO A 25 18.75 -14.34 28.28
C PRO A 25 19.94 -13.39 28.43
N LYS A 26 20.96 -13.79 29.25
CA LYS A 26 22.18 -13.00 29.40
C LYS A 26 23.02 -12.97 28.12
N ALA A 27 23.12 -14.09 27.45
CA ALA A 27 23.82 -14.20 26.17
C ALA A 27 23.11 -13.41 25.08
N VAL A 28 21.77 -13.48 25.03
CA VAL A 28 20.95 -12.71 24.10
C VAL A 28 21.15 -11.21 24.31
N VAL A 29 21.01 -10.73 25.52
CA VAL A 29 21.15 -9.29 25.85
C VAL A 29 22.56 -8.80 25.56
N ALA A 30 23.61 -9.58 25.92
CA ALA A 30 24.99 -9.19 25.62
C ALA A 30 25.25 -9.03 24.12
N ASP A 31 24.71 -9.95 23.29
CA ASP A 31 24.81 -9.83 21.85
C ASP A 31 24.04 -8.61 21.31
N VAL A 32 22.80 -8.37 21.77
CA VAL A 32 22.03 -7.19 21.40
C VAL A 32 22.78 -5.90 21.73
N GLN A 33 23.33 -5.79 22.94
CA GLN A 33 24.12 -4.62 23.37
C GLN A 33 25.34 -4.41 22.46
N ARG A 34 26.11 -5.46 22.19
CA ARG A 34 27.29 -5.41 21.30
C ARG A 34 26.90 -4.98 19.89
N ILE A 35 25.80 -5.47 19.35
CA ILE A 35 25.32 -5.11 18.01
C ILE A 35 24.89 -3.65 17.97
N LEU A 36 24.15 -3.17 18.99
CA LEU A 36 23.73 -1.78 19.10
C LEU A 36 24.91 -0.81 19.21
N ASP A 37 25.93 -1.14 20.01
CA ASP A 37 27.14 -0.31 20.12
C ASP A 37 27.87 -0.12 18.80
N ALA A 38 27.95 -1.20 18.03
CA ALA A 38 28.67 -1.16 16.76
C ALA A 38 27.89 -0.47 15.65
N ASN A 39 26.54 -0.56 15.67
CA ASN A 39 25.76 -0.32 14.47
C ASN A 39 24.65 0.73 14.61
N TYR A 40 24.06 0.92 15.81
CA TYR A 40 22.88 1.75 15.94
C TYR A 40 23.14 3.21 15.52
N VAL A 41 22.27 3.74 14.68
CA VAL A 41 22.41 5.05 13.98
C VAL A 41 22.50 6.26 14.90
N LEU A 42 21.95 6.18 16.14
CA LEU A 42 21.94 7.27 17.13
C LEU A 42 22.87 6.93 18.30
N PRO A 43 24.16 7.31 18.26
CA PRO A 43 25.12 6.97 19.29
C PRO A 43 24.71 7.44 20.69
N GLU A 44 24.02 8.57 20.79
CA GLU A 44 23.56 9.17 22.06
C GLU A 44 22.47 8.34 22.77
N LEU A 45 21.77 7.47 22.05
CA LEU A 45 20.76 6.57 22.67
C LEU A 45 21.35 5.22 23.10
N ARG A 46 22.52 4.82 22.61
CA ARG A 46 23.13 3.51 22.94
C ARG A 46 23.25 3.27 24.45
N PRO A 47 23.74 4.23 25.29
CA PRO A 47 23.81 4.02 26.74
C PRO A 47 22.44 3.80 27.37
N LYS A 48 21.41 4.51 26.91
CA LYS A 48 20.04 4.37 27.43
C LYS A 48 19.40 3.02 27.06
N LEU A 49 19.68 2.53 25.86
CA LEU A 49 19.25 1.19 25.42
C LEU A 49 19.94 0.10 26.25
N HIS A 50 21.23 0.24 26.54
CA HIS A 50 21.96 -0.65 27.44
C HIS A 50 21.36 -0.67 28.84
N ASP A 51 21.05 0.49 29.42
CA ASP A 51 20.43 0.61 30.75
C ASP A 51 19.05 -0.05 30.79
N ALA A 52 18.24 0.09 29.75
CA ALA A 52 16.92 -0.54 29.67
C ALA A 52 17.03 -2.07 29.66
N LEU A 53 17.93 -2.62 28.84
CA LEU A 53 18.18 -4.07 28.75
C LEU A 53 18.78 -4.63 30.07
N ALA A 54 19.71 -3.89 30.69
CA ALA A 54 20.28 -4.28 32.00
C ALA A 54 19.23 -4.33 33.11
N LYS A 55 18.31 -3.36 33.17
CA LYS A 55 17.17 -3.34 34.08
C LYS A 55 16.23 -4.52 33.86
N GLY A 56 15.92 -4.84 32.62
CA GLY A 56 15.12 -6.02 32.24
C GLY A 56 15.74 -7.33 32.74
N LEU A 57 17.07 -7.50 32.58
CA LEU A 57 17.80 -8.64 33.14
C LEU A 57 17.76 -8.68 34.67
N ALA A 58 18.07 -7.56 35.32
CA ALA A 58 18.16 -7.49 36.78
C ALA A 58 16.81 -7.75 37.48
N SER A 59 15.71 -7.34 36.85
CA SER A 59 14.36 -7.57 37.35
C SER A 59 13.83 -9.00 37.08
N GLY A 60 14.57 -9.82 36.33
CA GLY A 60 14.10 -11.13 35.89
C GLY A 60 13.03 -11.10 34.80
N ARG A 61 12.77 -9.93 34.19
CA ARG A 61 11.77 -9.74 33.13
C ARG A 61 11.98 -10.68 31.93
N TYR A 62 13.23 -11.04 31.65
CA TYR A 62 13.62 -11.90 30.52
C TYR A 62 13.71 -13.39 30.91
N ASN A 63 13.42 -13.76 32.17
CA ASN A 63 13.42 -15.16 32.61
C ASN A 63 12.12 -15.85 32.13
N VAL A 64 12.06 -16.17 30.85
CA VAL A 64 10.92 -16.82 30.20
C VAL A 64 11.42 -17.96 29.32
N THR A 65 10.58 -18.95 29.09
CA THR A 65 10.90 -20.13 28.26
C THR A 65 10.41 -19.99 26.83
N ASP A 66 9.39 -19.14 26.62
CA ASP A 66 8.86 -18.87 25.28
C ASP A 66 9.73 -17.85 24.55
N THR A 67 10.19 -18.23 23.37
CA THR A 67 11.11 -17.43 22.55
C THR A 67 10.46 -16.17 21.98
N GLY A 68 9.17 -16.22 21.66
CA GLY A 68 8.41 -15.05 21.20
C GLY A 68 8.23 -14.03 22.32
N VAL A 69 7.85 -14.50 23.53
CA VAL A 69 7.68 -13.63 24.70
C VAL A 69 9.01 -12.96 25.10
N LEU A 70 10.15 -13.65 24.95
CA LEU A 70 11.46 -13.01 25.20
C LEU A 70 11.72 -11.88 24.19
N ALA A 71 11.48 -12.12 22.91
CA ALA A 71 11.63 -11.11 21.87
C ALA A 71 10.72 -9.91 22.13
N ASP A 72 9.45 -10.14 22.43
CA ASP A 72 8.47 -9.08 22.70
C ASP A 72 8.89 -8.18 23.86
N ARG A 73 9.35 -8.76 24.98
CA ARG A 73 9.80 -8.01 26.16
C ARG A 73 11.04 -7.17 25.88
N ILE A 74 11.99 -7.69 25.12
CA ILE A 74 13.16 -6.93 24.68
C ILE A 74 12.74 -5.79 23.73
N ASN A 75 11.84 -6.06 22.80
CA ASN A 75 11.31 -5.05 21.87
C ASN A 75 10.59 -3.92 22.59
N GLU A 76 9.75 -4.24 23.59
CA GLU A 76 9.08 -3.23 24.41
C GLU A 76 10.10 -2.29 25.08
N ASP A 77 11.14 -2.86 25.71
CA ASP A 77 12.17 -2.10 26.41
C ASP A 77 13.03 -1.23 25.45
N LEU A 78 13.31 -1.74 24.25
CA LEU A 78 13.99 -0.97 23.20
C LEU A 78 13.12 0.13 22.63
N THR A 79 11.83 -0.14 22.37
CA THR A 79 10.89 0.81 21.76
C THR A 79 10.64 2.01 22.67
N VAL A 80 10.52 1.81 23.98
CA VAL A 80 10.32 2.89 24.97
C VAL A 80 11.46 3.93 24.93
N VAL A 81 12.69 3.48 24.58
CA VAL A 81 13.87 4.35 24.52
C VAL A 81 14.07 4.94 23.14
N ALA A 82 13.98 4.12 22.11
CA ALA A 82 14.36 4.50 20.74
C ALA A 82 13.23 5.20 19.98
N HIS A 83 11.99 4.76 20.17
CA HIS A 83 10.85 5.13 19.31
C HIS A 83 11.20 4.96 17.83
N ASP A 84 11.83 3.83 17.48
CA ASP A 84 12.36 3.50 16.17
C ASP A 84 11.63 2.29 15.60
N GLY A 85 10.88 2.48 14.53
CA GLY A 85 10.06 1.44 13.90
C GLY A 85 10.86 0.32 13.22
N HIS A 86 12.17 0.53 13.00
CA HIS A 86 13.05 -0.48 12.42
C HIS A 86 13.85 -1.27 13.47
N LEU A 87 13.89 -0.83 14.73
CA LEU A 87 14.60 -1.52 15.80
C LEU A 87 13.71 -2.58 16.44
N GLY A 88 14.04 -3.85 16.26
CA GLY A 88 13.29 -4.95 16.86
C GLY A 88 13.91 -6.30 16.63
N MET A 89 13.57 -7.25 17.50
CA MET A 89 14.10 -8.62 17.51
C MET A 89 12.97 -9.63 17.32
N HIS A 90 13.26 -10.74 16.62
CA HIS A 90 12.36 -11.87 16.50
C HIS A 90 13.14 -13.20 16.53
N PHE A 91 12.42 -14.29 16.77
CA PHE A 91 13.00 -15.63 16.80
C PHE A 91 12.87 -16.27 15.41
N ASP A 92 14.00 -16.44 14.72
CA ASP A 92 14.13 -17.21 13.48
C ASP A 92 15.51 -17.84 13.38
N PRO A 93 15.67 -19.09 13.89
CA PRO A 93 16.94 -19.79 13.89
C PRO A 93 17.52 -20.02 12.50
N LYS A 94 16.66 -20.16 11.50
CA LYS A 94 17.10 -20.35 10.11
C LYS A 94 17.70 -19.06 9.56
N GLN A 95 17.01 -17.95 9.70
CA GLN A 95 17.51 -16.65 9.27
C GLN A 95 18.79 -16.26 10.03
N ALA A 96 18.83 -16.51 11.35
CA ALA A 96 20.02 -16.28 12.16
C ALA A 96 21.24 -17.08 11.64
N ALA A 97 21.06 -18.35 11.29
CA ALA A 97 22.12 -19.17 10.72
C ALA A 97 22.55 -18.69 9.32
N ASP A 98 21.59 -18.33 8.47
CA ASP A 98 21.87 -17.80 7.13
C ASP A 98 22.65 -16.46 7.22
N LEU A 99 22.31 -15.58 8.16
CA LEU A 99 23.01 -14.33 8.43
C LEU A 99 24.42 -14.56 8.99
N ALA A 100 24.58 -15.49 9.92
CA ALA A 100 25.88 -15.84 10.52
C ALA A 100 26.86 -16.45 9.49
N ALA A 101 26.34 -17.06 8.43
CA ALA A 101 27.16 -17.64 7.35
C ALA A 101 27.61 -16.58 6.31
N ARG A 102 27.14 -15.33 6.37
CA ARG A 102 27.57 -14.27 5.46
C ARG A 102 29.00 -13.83 5.75
N PRO A 103 29.80 -13.48 4.73
CA PRO A 103 31.13 -12.92 4.95
C PRO A 103 31.08 -11.63 5.79
N ALA A 104 31.99 -11.48 6.71
CA ALA A 104 32.09 -10.27 7.54
C ALA A 104 32.33 -9.04 6.65
N GLY A 105 31.51 -7.99 6.81
CA GLY A 105 31.64 -6.73 6.08
C GLY A 105 30.90 -6.68 4.73
N ALA A 106 30.24 -7.75 4.29
CA ALA A 106 29.30 -7.65 3.18
C ALA A 106 28.06 -6.90 3.69
N GLY A 107 27.91 -5.64 3.32
CA GLY A 107 26.67 -4.87 3.52
C GLY A 107 25.50 -5.63 2.88
N ALA A 108 24.31 -5.53 3.46
CA ALA A 108 23.12 -6.21 2.91
C ALA A 108 22.82 -5.77 1.47
N ASP A 109 23.31 -4.60 1.07
CA ASP A 109 22.99 -3.96 -0.21
C ASP A 109 23.96 -4.30 -1.35
N ASP A 110 25.21 -4.68 -1.02
CA ASP A 110 26.22 -5.04 -2.04
C ASP A 110 26.11 -6.50 -2.49
N ALA A 111 25.35 -7.31 -1.77
CA ALA A 111 25.19 -8.72 -2.11
C ALA A 111 24.00 -8.90 -3.09
N PRO A 112 24.17 -9.73 -4.14
CA PRO A 112 23.04 -10.09 -4.98
C PRO A 112 21.95 -10.78 -4.14
N PRO A 113 20.66 -10.64 -4.53
CA PRO A 113 19.57 -11.24 -3.78
C PRO A 113 19.74 -12.77 -3.71
N THR A 114 19.50 -13.33 -2.55
CA THR A 114 19.59 -14.78 -2.31
C THR A 114 18.51 -15.53 -3.11
N ALA A 115 18.71 -16.83 -3.34
CA ALA A 115 17.70 -17.66 -3.98
C ALA A 115 16.36 -17.70 -3.21
N GLN A 116 16.37 -17.44 -1.90
CA GLN A 116 15.15 -17.34 -1.09
C GLN A 116 14.42 -16.01 -1.33
N GLU A 117 15.14 -14.89 -1.36
CA GLU A 117 14.60 -13.56 -1.66
C GLU A 117 14.03 -13.52 -3.08
N ILE A 118 14.75 -14.08 -4.06
CA ILE A 118 14.24 -14.21 -5.43
C ILE A 118 12.93 -15.01 -5.46
N ARG A 119 12.87 -16.17 -4.81
CA ARG A 119 11.65 -16.98 -4.75
C ARG A 119 10.50 -16.27 -4.02
N PHE A 120 10.82 -15.52 -2.99
CA PHE A 120 9.83 -14.72 -2.26
C PHE A 120 9.24 -13.62 -3.16
N ALA A 121 10.11 -12.86 -3.82
CA ALA A 121 9.71 -11.83 -4.77
C ALA A 121 8.88 -12.41 -5.93
N ASP A 122 9.32 -13.52 -6.52
CA ASP A 122 8.60 -14.22 -7.60
C ASP A 122 7.18 -14.62 -7.18
N ARG A 123 7.02 -15.20 -5.98
CA ARG A 123 5.70 -15.65 -5.47
C ARG A 123 4.72 -14.51 -5.23
N LEU A 124 5.22 -13.32 -4.93
CA LEU A 124 4.43 -12.12 -4.70
C LEU A 124 4.44 -11.18 -5.91
N ASN A 125 4.81 -11.71 -7.09
CA ASN A 125 4.90 -10.93 -8.32
C ASN A 125 5.65 -9.60 -8.11
N HIS A 126 6.77 -9.66 -7.37
CA HIS A 126 7.63 -8.51 -7.04
C HIS A 126 6.89 -7.37 -6.33
N GLY A 127 5.81 -7.69 -5.61
CA GLY A 127 4.95 -6.76 -4.88
C GLY A 127 3.74 -6.26 -5.66
N ILE A 128 3.66 -6.48 -6.96
CA ILE A 128 2.53 -6.05 -7.79
C ILE A 128 1.38 -7.05 -7.67
N THR A 129 0.33 -6.69 -6.95
CA THR A 129 -0.83 -7.58 -6.68
C THR A 129 -1.99 -7.34 -7.63
N GLN A 130 -2.14 -6.12 -8.14
CA GLN A 130 -3.23 -5.78 -9.05
C GLN A 130 -2.79 -4.78 -10.13
N MET A 131 -3.31 -4.95 -11.34
CA MET A 131 -3.28 -3.96 -12.42
C MET A 131 -4.65 -3.90 -13.07
N LYS A 132 -5.22 -2.70 -13.20
CA LYS A 132 -6.58 -2.47 -13.72
C LYS A 132 -6.63 -1.28 -14.66
N VAL A 133 -7.61 -1.29 -15.57
CA VAL A 133 -8.02 -0.12 -16.34
C VAL A 133 -9.29 0.42 -15.70
N LEU A 134 -9.23 1.64 -15.21
CA LEU A 134 -10.36 2.35 -14.61
C LEU A 134 -11.00 3.31 -15.63
N PRO A 135 -12.22 3.81 -15.37
CA PRO A 135 -12.87 4.81 -16.23
C PRO A 135 -11.95 5.98 -16.59
N GLY A 136 -12.06 6.50 -17.80
CA GLY A 136 -11.17 7.56 -18.30
C GLY A 136 -9.78 7.08 -18.71
N ASN A 137 -9.62 5.77 -19.02
CA ASN A 137 -8.34 5.15 -19.36
C ASN A 137 -7.26 5.37 -18.29
N ILE A 138 -7.66 5.42 -17.01
CA ILE A 138 -6.74 5.54 -15.87
C ILE A 138 -6.15 4.15 -15.60
N ARG A 139 -4.83 4.04 -15.57
CA ARG A 139 -4.14 2.80 -15.23
C ARG A 139 -3.82 2.76 -13.74
N TYR A 140 -4.32 1.73 -13.09
CA TYR A 140 -4.12 1.47 -11.66
C TYR A 140 -3.17 0.30 -11.47
N MET A 141 -2.24 0.46 -10.54
CA MET A 141 -1.34 -0.59 -10.05
C MET A 141 -1.30 -0.56 -8.53
N GLU A 142 -1.54 -1.70 -7.89
CA GLU A 142 -1.31 -1.90 -6.46
C GLU A 142 0.05 -2.57 -6.25
N LEU A 143 0.87 -1.97 -5.40
CA LEU A 143 2.19 -2.44 -5.03
C LEU A 143 2.27 -2.56 -3.51
N VAL A 144 2.30 -3.78 -2.97
CA VAL A 144 2.25 -4.05 -1.53
C VAL A 144 3.63 -4.19 -0.87
N GLY A 145 4.69 -4.13 -1.64
CA GLY A 145 6.07 -4.16 -1.15
C GLY A 145 7.08 -3.97 -2.28
N PHE A 146 8.25 -3.44 -1.94
CA PHE A 146 9.38 -3.30 -2.86
C PHE A 146 10.28 -4.55 -2.76
N PHE A 147 9.77 -5.71 -3.21
CA PHE A 147 10.48 -6.97 -3.13
C PHE A 147 11.49 -7.12 -4.26
N TRP A 148 12.77 -7.25 -3.89
CA TRP A 148 13.86 -7.28 -4.84
C TRP A 148 14.31 -8.71 -5.17
N GLY A 149 14.20 -9.10 -6.42
CA GLY A 149 14.70 -10.35 -6.99
C GLY A 149 15.67 -10.12 -8.16
N GLY A 150 16.37 -8.96 -8.17
CA GLY A 150 17.32 -8.62 -9.21
C GLY A 150 16.65 -8.38 -10.57
N GLU A 151 17.19 -8.98 -11.63
CA GLU A 151 16.73 -8.80 -13.01
C GLU A 151 15.24 -9.14 -13.21
N LYS A 152 14.71 -10.12 -12.47
CA LYS A 152 13.28 -10.47 -12.54
C LYS A 152 12.37 -9.35 -12.03
N THR A 153 12.79 -8.64 -10.97
CA THR A 153 12.05 -7.47 -10.49
C THR A 153 12.07 -6.34 -11.52
N LYS A 154 13.23 -6.12 -12.17
CA LYS A 154 13.33 -5.13 -13.25
C LYS A 154 12.38 -5.46 -14.40
N GLU A 155 12.34 -6.74 -14.83
CA GLU A 155 11.41 -7.20 -15.87
C GLU A 155 9.93 -6.99 -15.46
N ALA A 156 9.56 -7.35 -14.24
CA ALA A 156 8.20 -7.16 -13.73
C ALA A 156 7.81 -5.67 -13.70
N TYR A 157 8.71 -4.80 -13.26
CA TYR A 157 8.47 -3.35 -13.22
C TYR A 157 8.45 -2.72 -14.62
N ASP A 158 9.25 -3.20 -15.56
CA ASP A 158 9.17 -2.79 -16.96
C ASP A 158 7.83 -3.18 -17.59
N ASN A 159 7.32 -4.39 -17.29
CA ASN A 159 6.00 -4.83 -17.77
C ASN A 159 4.88 -3.95 -17.18
N ALA A 160 4.95 -3.63 -15.89
CA ALA A 160 4.04 -2.70 -15.24
C ALA A 160 4.14 -1.28 -15.85
N ALA A 161 5.35 -0.79 -16.12
CA ALA A 161 5.56 0.51 -16.75
C ALA A 161 4.96 0.56 -18.16
N ARG A 162 5.09 -0.50 -18.97
CA ARG A 162 4.44 -0.60 -20.28
C ARG A 162 2.92 -0.57 -20.17
N PHE A 163 2.35 -1.26 -19.17
CA PHE A 163 0.92 -1.20 -18.90
C PHE A 163 0.47 0.22 -18.51
N LEU A 164 1.17 0.86 -17.56
CA LEU A 164 0.88 2.22 -17.11
C LEU A 164 0.99 3.23 -18.26
N LYS A 165 1.97 3.07 -19.15
CA LYS A 165 2.19 3.93 -20.31
C LYS A 165 1.00 3.99 -21.26
N GLY A 166 0.19 2.93 -21.33
CA GLY A 166 -1.04 2.88 -22.14
C GLY A 166 -2.19 3.72 -21.62
N GLY A 167 -2.11 4.24 -20.39
CA GLY A 167 -3.14 5.09 -19.79
C GLY A 167 -2.98 6.57 -20.10
N ASP A 168 -4.04 7.34 -19.87
CA ASP A 168 -4.02 8.80 -19.93
C ASP A 168 -3.65 9.43 -18.58
N ALA A 169 -3.89 8.70 -17.49
CA ALA A 169 -3.40 8.98 -16.15
C ALA A 169 -3.02 7.65 -15.44
N MET A 170 -2.28 7.76 -14.34
CA MET A 170 -1.76 6.62 -13.58
C MET A 170 -2.08 6.77 -12.10
N ILE A 171 -2.46 5.66 -11.44
CA ILE A 171 -2.61 5.56 -10.00
C ILE A 171 -1.71 4.42 -9.51
N ILE A 172 -0.82 4.70 -8.58
CA ILE A 172 0.00 3.70 -7.87
C ILE A 172 -0.48 3.65 -6.42
N ASP A 173 -0.94 2.49 -5.98
CA ASP A 173 -1.48 2.28 -4.65
C ASP A 173 -0.42 1.67 -3.73
N LEU A 174 0.03 2.46 -2.76
CA LEU A 174 1.00 2.07 -1.74
C LEU A 174 0.37 2.00 -0.33
N ARG A 175 -0.96 2.05 -0.20
CA ARG A 175 -1.64 2.07 1.10
C ARG A 175 -1.33 0.85 1.97
N GLN A 176 -0.97 -0.28 1.38
CA GLN A 176 -0.59 -1.51 2.08
C GLN A 176 0.90 -1.87 1.89
N ASN A 177 1.73 -0.89 1.53
CA ASN A 177 3.14 -1.12 1.23
C ASN A 177 4.02 -0.80 2.45
N GLY A 178 4.50 -1.84 3.12
CA GLY A 178 5.40 -1.72 4.29
C GLY A 178 6.86 -1.43 3.96
N GLY A 179 7.22 -1.24 2.68
CA GLY A 179 8.59 -0.96 2.27
C GLY A 179 9.27 -2.11 1.52
N GLY A 180 10.58 -2.24 1.69
CA GLY A 180 11.42 -3.25 1.04
C GLY A 180 12.77 -2.70 0.57
N SER A 181 13.24 -3.11 -0.61
CA SER A 181 14.54 -2.74 -1.14
C SER A 181 14.57 -1.35 -1.78
N PRO A 182 15.58 -0.52 -1.47
CA PRO A 182 15.81 0.74 -2.17
C PRO A 182 16.18 0.54 -3.65
N ASP A 183 16.77 -0.60 -4.05
CA ASP A 183 17.02 -0.91 -5.46
C ASP A 183 15.71 -0.98 -6.28
N ALA A 184 14.67 -1.59 -5.68
CA ALA A 184 13.36 -1.64 -6.30
C ALA A 184 12.72 -0.25 -6.38
N VAL A 185 12.92 0.60 -5.36
CA VAL A 185 12.49 2.02 -5.38
C VAL A 185 13.23 2.77 -6.47
N GLN A 186 14.57 2.68 -6.52
CA GLN A 186 15.38 3.34 -7.54
C GLN A 186 14.92 2.94 -8.95
N TYR A 187 14.67 1.65 -9.17
CA TYR A 187 14.23 1.16 -10.48
C TYR A 187 12.86 1.75 -10.86
N LEU A 188 11.87 1.65 -9.97
CA LEU A 188 10.51 2.13 -10.25
C LEU A 188 10.46 3.66 -10.41
N ILE A 189 11.08 4.42 -9.51
CA ILE A 189 11.07 5.90 -9.57
C ILE A 189 11.80 6.43 -10.81
N SER A 190 12.78 5.70 -11.32
CA SER A 190 13.50 6.07 -12.54
C SER A 190 12.59 6.18 -13.75
N HIS A 191 11.46 5.49 -13.78
CA HIS A 191 10.48 5.65 -14.86
C HIS A 191 9.80 7.03 -14.88
N PHE A 192 9.82 7.75 -13.78
CA PHE A 192 9.14 9.04 -13.62
C PHE A 192 10.10 10.25 -13.62
N LEU A 193 11.41 10.01 -13.57
CA LEU A 193 12.43 11.05 -13.50
C LEU A 193 13.29 11.13 -14.76
N GLN A 194 14.01 12.23 -14.94
CA GLN A 194 15.04 12.35 -15.97
C GLN A 194 16.23 11.42 -15.65
N PRO A 195 17.02 10.99 -16.66
CA PRO A 195 18.22 10.17 -16.44
C PRO A 195 19.20 10.82 -15.48
N ASN A 196 19.86 9.99 -14.66
CA ASN A 196 20.94 10.41 -13.75
C ASN A 196 20.57 11.53 -12.75
N THR A 197 19.26 11.70 -12.46
CA THR A 197 18.80 12.64 -11.43
C THR A 197 19.20 12.13 -10.05
N PRO A 198 19.95 12.89 -9.22
CA PRO A 198 20.22 12.51 -7.83
C PRO A 198 18.91 12.41 -7.05
N ILE A 199 18.68 11.29 -6.35
CA ILE A 199 17.39 10.99 -5.70
C ILE A 199 17.51 10.95 -4.17
N VAL A 200 18.40 10.14 -3.63
CA VAL A 200 18.57 9.91 -2.19
C VAL A 200 20.05 9.83 -1.86
N THR A 201 20.42 10.29 -0.67
CA THR A 201 21.76 10.08 -0.10
C THR A 201 21.63 9.22 1.14
N PHE A 202 22.29 8.07 1.15
CA PHE A 202 22.40 7.19 2.30
C PHE A 202 23.64 7.56 3.13
N TYR A 203 23.46 7.77 4.41
CA TYR A 203 24.53 8.01 5.39
C TYR A 203 24.57 6.81 6.33
N MET A 204 25.58 5.95 6.15
CA MET A 204 25.74 4.72 6.93
C MET A 204 26.78 4.94 8.01
N ARG A 205 26.46 4.60 9.27
CA ARG A 205 27.43 4.52 10.40
C ARG A 205 28.42 5.69 10.53
N GLY A 206 28.01 6.90 10.13
CA GLY A 206 28.88 8.08 10.16
C GLY A 206 29.83 8.22 8.95
N GLU A 207 29.68 7.40 7.94
CA GLU A 207 30.42 7.46 6.68
C GLU A 207 30.00 8.66 5.82
N LYS A 208 30.83 8.97 4.83
CA LYS A 208 30.47 9.95 3.80
C LYS A 208 29.26 9.42 3.03
N GLY A 209 28.22 10.27 2.86
CA GLY A 209 26.99 9.87 2.18
C GLY A 209 27.23 9.37 0.76
N ASP A 210 26.55 8.28 0.41
CA ASP A 210 26.47 7.76 -0.95
C ASP A 210 25.17 8.25 -1.61
N THR A 211 25.30 8.95 -2.76
CA THR A 211 24.15 9.54 -3.45
C THR A 211 23.76 8.71 -4.66
N TRP A 212 22.59 8.09 -4.55
CA TRP A 212 22.01 7.33 -5.64
C TRP A 212 21.29 8.23 -6.64
N LYS A 213 21.24 7.78 -7.88
CA LYS A 213 20.64 8.52 -9.00
C LYS A 213 19.60 7.64 -9.70
N SER A 214 18.65 8.28 -10.37
CA SER A 214 17.78 7.57 -11.30
C SER A 214 18.61 6.93 -12.43
N LEU A 215 18.17 5.79 -12.92
CA LEU A 215 18.88 5.02 -13.95
C LEU A 215 19.01 5.81 -15.27
N ALA A 216 20.12 5.65 -15.95
CA ALA A 216 20.39 6.32 -17.22
C ALA A 216 19.43 5.85 -18.33
N SER A 217 19.13 4.55 -18.37
CA SER A 217 18.26 3.92 -19.37
C SER A 217 17.32 2.91 -18.72
N LEU A 218 16.17 2.70 -19.34
CA LEU A 218 15.13 1.76 -18.91
C LEU A 218 14.53 1.09 -20.15
N PRO A 219 14.39 -0.24 -20.19
CA PRO A 219 13.85 -0.96 -21.37
C PRO A 219 12.40 -0.57 -21.71
N ALA A 220 11.55 -0.27 -20.68
CA ALA A 220 10.19 0.22 -20.89
C ALA A 220 10.11 1.72 -21.22
N GLY A 221 11.24 2.44 -21.08
CA GLY A 221 11.29 3.90 -21.19
C GLY A 221 10.69 4.60 -20.00
N ARG A 222 10.42 5.91 -20.15
CA ARG A 222 9.93 6.77 -19.07
C ARG A 222 8.44 7.06 -19.20
N LEU A 223 7.82 7.41 -18.07
CA LEU A 223 6.38 7.70 -17.92
C LEU A 223 6.13 9.19 -17.65
N THR A 224 7.05 10.05 -18.07
CA THR A 224 6.95 11.50 -17.84
C THR A 224 5.83 12.15 -18.65
N GLY A 225 5.26 13.23 -18.12
CA GLY A 225 4.27 14.06 -18.82
C GLY A 225 2.82 13.59 -18.68
N LYS A 226 2.55 12.52 -17.94
CA LYS A 226 1.18 12.05 -17.63
C LYS A 226 0.86 12.28 -16.16
N PRO A 227 -0.41 12.60 -15.81
CA PRO A 227 -0.83 12.69 -14.42
C PRO A 227 -0.55 11.39 -13.66
N LEU A 228 0.12 11.52 -12.51
CA LEU A 228 0.40 10.43 -11.58
C LEU A 228 -0.21 10.76 -10.22
N TYR A 229 -0.92 9.79 -9.66
CA TYR A 229 -1.47 9.83 -8.30
C TYR A 229 -0.90 8.65 -7.51
N VAL A 230 -0.41 8.90 -6.31
CA VAL A 230 0.10 7.85 -5.42
C VAL A 230 -0.76 7.82 -4.17
N LEU A 231 -1.36 6.66 -3.88
CA LEU A 231 -2.19 6.48 -2.70
C LEU A 231 -1.32 6.11 -1.50
N THR A 232 -1.55 6.79 -0.38
CA THR A 232 -0.78 6.62 0.86
C THR A 232 -1.68 6.38 2.07
N SER A 233 -1.15 5.69 3.06
CA SER A 233 -1.78 5.51 4.37
C SER A 233 -0.72 5.46 5.48
N GLY A 234 -1.14 5.34 6.73
CA GLY A 234 -0.25 5.09 7.87
C GLY A 234 0.51 3.75 7.79
N HIS A 235 0.15 2.85 6.86
CA HIS A 235 0.89 1.61 6.59
C HIS A 235 1.95 1.75 5.49
N SER A 236 1.94 2.86 4.75
CA SER A 236 3.01 3.16 3.79
C SER A 236 4.28 3.49 4.56
N ALA A 237 5.29 2.60 4.53
CA ALA A 237 6.46 2.70 5.40
C ALA A 237 7.78 2.49 4.66
N SER A 238 8.89 3.00 5.21
CA SER A 238 10.27 2.71 4.78
C SER A 238 10.47 3.01 3.28
N ALA A 239 10.87 2.03 2.46
CA ALA A 239 11.07 2.18 1.02
C ALA A 239 9.82 2.71 0.28
N ALA A 240 8.59 2.44 0.78
CA ALA A 240 7.39 3.08 0.24
C ALA A 240 7.39 4.60 0.48
N GLU A 241 7.86 5.04 1.63
CA GLU A 241 8.00 6.47 1.95
C GLU A 241 9.10 7.13 1.12
N GLU A 242 10.20 6.41 0.84
CA GLU A 242 11.22 6.88 -0.07
C GLU A 242 10.63 7.17 -1.47
N PHE A 243 9.87 6.21 -2.03
CA PHE A 243 9.18 6.41 -3.31
C PHE A 243 8.21 7.60 -3.27
N VAL A 244 7.37 7.67 -2.24
CA VAL A 244 6.40 8.77 -2.01
C VAL A 244 7.14 10.11 -1.89
N GLY A 245 8.26 10.15 -1.16
CA GLY A 245 9.10 11.32 -0.99
C GLY A 245 9.71 11.80 -2.29
N HIS A 246 10.11 10.88 -3.17
CA HIS A 246 10.58 11.24 -4.51
C HIS A 246 9.46 11.84 -5.35
N VAL A 247 8.27 11.21 -5.35
CA VAL A 247 7.10 11.72 -6.11
C VAL A 247 6.76 13.14 -5.67
N ALA A 248 6.69 13.40 -4.36
CA ALA A 248 6.41 14.73 -3.81
C ALA A 248 7.53 15.72 -4.08
N GLY A 249 8.77 15.35 -3.77
CA GLY A 249 9.92 16.24 -3.83
C GLY A 249 10.25 16.68 -5.25
N PHE A 250 10.13 15.79 -6.23
CA PHE A 250 10.30 16.11 -7.65
C PHE A 250 9.02 16.61 -8.32
N ARG A 251 7.88 16.63 -7.61
CA ARG A 251 6.56 17.09 -8.11
C ARG A 251 6.12 16.35 -9.36
N VAL A 252 6.40 15.07 -9.44
CA VAL A 252 6.04 14.23 -10.59
C VAL A 252 4.66 13.61 -10.47
N GLY A 253 3.99 13.76 -9.31
CA GLY A 253 2.64 13.29 -9.04
C GLY A 253 2.02 13.93 -7.82
N GLU A 254 0.74 13.63 -7.57
CA GLU A 254 0.00 14.01 -6.38
C GLU A 254 -0.08 12.83 -5.41
N LEU A 255 0.07 13.11 -4.12
CA LEU A 255 -0.13 12.14 -3.05
C LEU A 255 -1.56 12.25 -2.52
N VAL A 256 -2.29 11.15 -2.45
CA VAL A 256 -3.69 11.12 -2.03
C VAL A 256 -3.88 10.10 -0.90
N GLY A 257 -4.43 10.53 0.23
CA GLY A 257 -4.68 9.64 1.38
C GLY A 257 -4.26 10.23 2.70
N GLU A 258 -3.52 9.45 3.49
CA GLU A 258 -3.06 9.82 4.83
C GLU A 258 -1.54 9.99 4.86
N THR A 259 -1.05 10.61 5.94
CA THR A 259 0.39 10.70 6.21
C THR A 259 0.97 9.30 6.42
N THR A 260 2.16 9.06 5.87
CA THR A 260 2.86 7.78 5.94
C THR A 260 3.44 7.50 7.34
N ALA A 261 3.98 6.30 7.55
CA ALA A 261 4.37 5.80 8.88
C ALA A 261 5.48 6.59 9.59
N GLY A 262 6.43 7.16 8.86
CA GLY A 262 7.58 7.84 9.45
C GLY A 262 8.74 6.92 9.83
N ALA A 263 8.99 5.89 9.01
CA ALA A 263 10.08 4.93 9.18
C ALA A 263 11.21 5.25 8.20
N GLY A 264 12.06 6.23 8.53
CA GLY A 264 13.05 6.83 7.63
C GLY A 264 14.47 6.29 7.79
N TYR A 265 14.74 5.51 8.83
CA TYR A 265 16.04 4.91 9.01
C TYR A 265 16.22 3.70 8.09
N ARG A 266 17.48 3.47 7.71
CA ARG A 266 17.90 2.26 7.02
C ARG A 266 18.29 1.23 8.06
N ASN A 267 17.77 0.01 7.95
CA ASN A 267 18.06 -1.07 8.88
C ASN A 267 18.85 -2.21 8.24
N GLU A 268 19.58 -2.94 9.08
CA GLU A 268 20.19 -4.21 8.75
C GLU A 268 19.81 -5.27 9.78
N PHE A 269 19.84 -6.53 9.36
CA PHE A 269 19.55 -7.67 10.22
C PHE A 269 20.84 -8.33 10.71
N PHE A 270 20.90 -8.61 12.01
CA PHE A 270 22.04 -9.25 12.66
C PHE A 270 21.61 -10.52 13.39
N PRO A 271 22.42 -11.59 13.32
CA PRO A 271 22.18 -12.78 14.13
C PRO A 271 22.50 -12.49 15.59
N VAL A 272 21.65 -13.02 16.49
CA VAL A 272 21.77 -12.93 17.94
C VAL A 272 21.78 -14.33 18.52
N ALA A 273 22.44 -14.53 19.66
CA ALA A 273 22.53 -15.81 20.37
C ALA A 273 21.15 -16.46 20.55
N GLY A 274 21.10 -17.78 20.53
CA GLY A 274 19.88 -18.54 20.75
C GLY A 274 18.94 -18.61 19.56
N GLY A 275 19.36 -18.19 18.35
CA GLY A 275 18.54 -18.26 17.13
C GLY A 275 17.62 -17.06 16.93
N TYR A 276 17.93 -15.94 17.52
CA TYR A 276 17.24 -14.67 17.28
C TYR A 276 17.91 -13.88 16.16
N VAL A 277 17.12 -12.99 15.58
CA VAL A 277 17.55 -11.97 14.62
C VAL A 277 17.10 -10.60 15.14
N ILE A 278 18.00 -9.63 15.15
CA ILE A 278 17.67 -8.23 15.45
C ILE A 278 17.81 -7.38 14.20
N SER A 279 16.79 -6.58 13.93
CA SER A 279 16.84 -5.47 13.00
C SER A 279 17.37 -4.25 13.74
N VAL A 280 18.37 -3.58 13.19
CA VAL A 280 19.00 -2.39 13.79
C VAL A 280 19.06 -1.30 12.74
N SER A 281 18.60 -0.08 13.09
CA SER A 281 18.77 1.10 12.25
C SER A 281 20.25 1.50 12.23
N VAL A 282 20.88 1.36 11.06
CA VAL A 282 22.32 1.55 10.85
C VAL A 282 22.65 2.82 10.05
N GLY A 283 21.65 3.46 9.47
CA GLY A 283 21.86 4.63 8.62
C GLY A 283 20.60 5.48 8.42
N ARG A 284 20.77 6.58 7.70
CA ARG A 284 19.72 7.55 7.35
C ARG A 284 19.62 7.68 5.85
N ALA A 285 18.39 7.75 5.34
CA ALA A 285 18.10 8.10 3.96
C ALA A 285 17.64 9.55 3.88
N VAL A 286 18.35 10.38 3.13
CA VAL A 286 18.02 11.81 2.95
C VAL A 286 17.64 12.06 1.50
N LEU A 287 16.41 12.51 1.27
CA LEU A 287 15.91 12.86 -0.06
C LEU A 287 16.66 14.06 -0.62
N VAL A 288 17.30 13.93 -1.78
CA VAL A 288 18.05 15.04 -2.40
C VAL A 288 17.14 16.22 -2.74
N SER A 289 15.91 15.94 -3.14
CA SER A 289 14.92 16.96 -3.53
C SER A 289 14.50 17.88 -2.39
N THR A 290 14.57 17.43 -1.13
CA THR A 290 14.14 18.20 0.06
C THR A 290 15.26 18.46 1.05
N GLY A 291 16.37 17.73 1.00
CA GLY A 291 17.45 17.74 1.99
C GLY A 291 17.04 17.16 3.35
N LYS A 292 15.93 16.41 3.43
CA LYS A 292 15.36 15.88 4.68
C LYS A 292 15.14 14.37 4.59
N ASP A 293 15.17 13.71 5.74
CA ASP A 293 14.57 12.39 5.95
C ASP A 293 13.08 12.52 6.35
N TRP A 294 12.43 11.40 6.57
CA TRP A 294 11.03 11.33 6.98
C TRP A 294 10.84 10.62 8.33
N GLU A 295 11.92 10.34 9.02
CA GLU A 295 11.89 9.63 10.29
C GLU A 295 10.96 10.30 11.32
N LYS A 296 10.07 9.54 11.92
CA LYS A 296 9.07 9.94 12.94
C LYS A 296 7.99 10.93 12.48
N VAL A 297 8.13 11.51 11.28
CA VAL A 297 7.19 12.52 10.78
C VAL A 297 6.35 12.04 9.60
N GLY A 298 6.86 11.05 8.86
CA GLY A 298 6.22 10.59 7.63
C GLY A 298 6.19 11.65 6.53
N ILE A 299 5.49 11.31 5.45
CA ILE A 299 5.28 12.20 4.32
C ILE A 299 3.79 12.50 4.21
N ALA A 300 3.44 13.78 4.36
CA ALA A 300 2.06 14.22 4.28
C ALA A 300 1.56 14.20 2.82
N PRO A 301 0.31 13.73 2.58
CA PRO A 301 -0.26 13.76 1.24
C PRO A 301 -0.60 15.20 0.81
N THR A 302 -0.60 15.45 -0.50
CA THR A 302 -1.05 16.72 -1.08
C THR A 302 -2.59 16.84 -1.03
N VAL A 303 -3.28 15.70 -1.05
CA VAL A 303 -4.74 15.59 -0.92
C VAL A 303 -5.06 14.69 0.26
N LYS A 304 -5.36 15.31 1.41
CA LYS A 304 -5.68 14.57 2.63
C LYS A 304 -7.11 14.03 2.58
N VAL A 305 -7.25 12.73 2.71
CA VAL A 305 -8.52 12.00 2.77
C VAL A 305 -8.29 10.68 3.50
N GLU A 306 -9.34 10.12 4.11
CA GLU A 306 -9.28 8.80 4.73
C GLU A 306 -8.83 7.75 3.72
N GLN A 307 -8.00 6.80 4.15
CA GLN A 307 -7.36 5.82 3.25
C GLN A 307 -8.36 5.01 2.42
N ASP A 308 -9.54 4.72 2.93
CA ASP A 308 -10.59 3.97 2.24
C ASP A 308 -11.26 4.76 1.10
N LYS A 309 -11.10 6.09 1.08
CA LYS A 309 -11.60 7.02 0.05
C LYS A 309 -10.50 7.50 -0.93
N ALA A 310 -9.26 7.10 -0.69
CA ALA A 310 -8.12 7.63 -1.45
C ALA A 310 -8.19 7.24 -2.95
N LEU A 311 -8.66 6.02 -3.27
CA LEU A 311 -8.76 5.57 -4.65
C LEU A 311 -9.82 6.36 -5.44
N GLU A 312 -10.99 6.53 -4.88
CA GLU A 312 -12.08 7.31 -5.49
C GLU A 312 -11.67 8.77 -5.67
N MET A 313 -11.04 9.36 -4.65
CA MET A 313 -10.53 10.73 -4.74
C MET A 313 -9.47 10.88 -5.83
N ALA A 314 -8.53 9.96 -5.93
CA ALA A 314 -7.51 9.98 -7.00
C ALA A 314 -8.15 9.83 -8.39
N GLN A 315 -9.15 8.97 -8.54
CA GLN A 315 -9.90 8.84 -9.79
C GLN A 315 -10.64 10.13 -10.16
N VAL A 316 -11.35 10.76 -9.20
CA VAL A 316 -12.01 12.06 -9.42
C VAL A 316 -11.01 13.10 -9.91
N ARG A 317 -9.87 13.24 -9.23
CA ARG A 317 -8.83 14.20 -9.61
C ARG A 317 -8.24 13.91 -10.99
N ALA A 318 -7.99 12.62 -11.29
CA ALA A 318 -7.51 12.22 -12.59
C ALA A 318 -8.49 12.55 -13.71
N LEU A 319 -9.78 12.22 -13.52
CA LEU A 319 -10.85 12.54 -14.49
C LEU A 319 -10.99 14.04 -14.70
N GLN A 320 -11.00 14.84 -13.62
CA GLN A 320 -11.05 16.30 -13.69
C GLN A 320 -9.83 16.88 -14.43
N LYS A 321 -8.63 16.35 -14.14
CA LYS A 321 -7.39 16.76 -14.82
C LYS A 321 -7.46 16.46 -16.31
N LEU A 322 -7.89 15.28 -16.68
CA LEU A 322 -8.06 14.88 -18.09
C LEU A 322 -9.16 15.73 -18.77
N ALA A 323 -10.30 15.95 -18.13
CA ALA A 323 -11.38 16.78 -18.63
C ALA A 323 -10.95 18.22 -18.89
N SER A 324 -10.00 18.75 -18.09
CA SER A 324 -9.51 20.13 -18.24
C SER A 324 -8.81 20.40 -19.58
N THR A 325 -8.33 19.36 -20.26
CA THR A 325 -7.62 19.44 -21.55
C THR A 325 -8.39 18.78 -22.69
N ALA A 326 -9.40 17.96 -22.38
CA ALA A 326 -10.24 17.29 -23.35
C ALA A 326 -11.27 18.25 -23.96
N THR A 327 -11.82 17.89 -25.13
CA THR A 327 -12.86 18.65 -25.83
C THR A 327 -13.98 17.72 -26.32
N GLY A 328 -15.11 18.28 -26.69
CA GLY A 328 -16.23 17.51 -27.25
C GLY A 328 -16.77 16.43 -26.35
N GLN A 329 -17.03 15.27 -26.92
CA GLN A 329 -17.63 14.14 -26.21
C GLN A 329 -16.72 13.57 -25.11
N ASP A 330 -15.40 13.50 -25.36
CA ASP A 330 -14.45 13.00 -24.36
C ASP A 330 -14.50 13.82 -23.07
N LYS A 331 -14.54 15.15 -23.19
CA LYS A 331 -14.70 16.03 -22.04
C LYS A 331 -15.99 15.71 -21.26
N THR A 332 -17.11 15.58 -21.97
CA THR A 332 -18.41 15.29 -21.34
C THR A 332 -18.41 13.95 -20.60
N VAL A 333 -17.79 12.91 -21.18
CA VAL A 333 -17.68 11.58 -20.56
C VAL A 333 -16.83 11.64 -19.28
N LEU A 334 -15.69 12.35 -19.33
CA LEU A 334 -14.79 12.49 -18.19
C LEU A 334 -15.46 13.27 -17.04
N GLU A 335 -16.13 14.38 -17.35
CA GLU A 335 -16.88 15.18 -16.37
C GLU A 335 -18.04 14.39 -15.75
N ALA A 336 -18.79 13.64 -16.55
CA ALA A 336 -19.88 12.80 -16.06
C ALA A 336 -19.36 11.68 -15.14
N SER A 337 -18.24 11.07 -15.49
CA SER A 337 -17.59 10.02 -14.68
C SER A 337 -17.09 10.59 -13.35
N ALA A 338 -16.48 11.76 -13.36
CA ALA A 338 -16.04 12.43 -12.13
C ALA A 338 -17.24 12.77 -11.23
N GLN A 339 -18.33 13.33 -11.81
CA GLN A 339 -19.54 13.68 -11.07
C GLN A 339 -20.18 12.50 -10.35
N VAL A 340 -20.22 11.33 -11.00
CA VAL A 340 -20.77 10.10 -10.39
C VAL A 340 -19.93 9.68 -9.19
N LEU A 341 -18.60 9.63 -9.33
CA LEU A 341 -17.70 9.26 -8.23
C LEU A 341 -17.77 10.26 -7.06
N GLU A 342 -17.84 11.57 -7.37
CA GLU A 342 -18.02 12.60 -6.34
C GLU A 342 -19.32 12.43 -5.57
N ALA A 343 -20.41 12.11 -6.29
CA ALA A 343 -21.72 11.89 -5.69
C ALA A 343 -21.78 10.60 -4.83
N GLU A 344 -21.01 9.56 -5.19
CA GLU A 344 -20.86 8.37 -4.36
C GLU A 344 -20.06 8.66 -3.08
N MET A 345 -19.01 9.48 -3.17
CA MET A 345 -18.21 9.89 -2.01
C MET A 345 -18.95 10.87 -1.11
N LYS A 346 -19.71 11.79 -1.69
CA LYS A 346 -20.48 12.83 -0.99
C LYS A 346 -21.89 12.89 -1.56
N PRO A 347 -22.86 12.24 -0.92
CA PRO A 347 -24.23 12.19 -1.41
C PRO A 347 -24.83 13.58 -1.65
N VAL A 348 -25.42 13.75 -2.83
CA VAL A 348 -26.13 14.97 -3.22
C VAL A 348 -27.54 14.91 -2.65
N ALA A 349 -28.01 16.02 -2.03
CA ALA A 349 -29.35 16.10 -1.50
C ALA A 349 -30.38 16.06 -2.63
N THR A 350 -31.38 15.19 -2.46
CA THR A 350 -32.50 15.03 -3.38
C THR A 350 -33.71 15.84 -2.92
N ALA A 351 -34.57 16.23 -3.87
CA ALA A 351 -35.79 17.00 -3.55
C ALA A 351 -36.78 16.20 -2.73
N LEU A 352 -36.80 14.88 -2.85
CA LEU A 352 -37.65 13.94 -2.12
C LEU A 352 -36.81 12.85 -1.48
N PRO A 353 -37.27 12.23 -0.38
CA PRO A 353 -36.69 10.99 0.12
C PRO A 353 -36.66 9.89 -0.94
N ALA A 354 -35.65 9.00 -0.93
CA ALA A 354 -35.48 7.95 -1.92
C ALA A 354 -36.74 7.10 -2.17
N ALA A 355 -37.49 6.78 -1.11
CA ALA A 355 -38.73 6.01 -1.21
C ALA A 355 -39.80 6.67 -2.08
N GLN A 356 -39.78 7.98 -2.27
CA GLN A 356 -40.79 8.69 -3.05
C GLN A 356 -40.52 8.64 -4.57
N TYR A 357 -39.32 8.23 -4.98
CA TYR A 357 -38.97 7.95 -6.37
C TYR A 357 -39.32 6.51 -6.79
N VAL A 358 -39.51 5.60 -5.83
CA VAL A 358 -39.84 4.19 -6.07
C VAL A 358 -41.19 4.08 -6.78
N GLY A 359 -41.26 3.25 -7.83
CA GLY A 359 -42.48 3.01 -8.58
C GLY A 359 -42.21 2.40 -9.96
N VAL A 360 -43.31 2.22 -10.70
CA VAL A 360 -43.29 1.75 -12.10
C VAL A 360 -43.59 2.94 -13.01
N TYR A 361 -42.75 3.14 -13.99
CA TYR A 361 -42.85 4.25 -14.98
C TYR A 361 -42.90 3.64 -16.39
N GLY A 362 -44.09 3.33 -16.85
CA GLY A 362 -44.31 2.52 -18.05
C GLY A 362 -43.71 1.11 -17.85
N VAL A 363 -42.69 0.73 -18.62
CA VAL A 363 -41.95 -0.56 -18.51
C VAL A 363 -40.67 -0.45 -17.66
N ARG A 364 -40.55 0.62 -16.84
CA ARG A 364 -39.34 0.91 -16.05
C ARG A 364 -39.69 0.86 -14.57
N HIS A 365 -38.88 0.16 -13.81
CA HIS A 365 -39.02 0.00 -12.38
C HIS A 365 -37.92 0.78 -11.66
N ILE A 366 -38.29 1.60 -10.70
CA ILE A 366 -37.38 2.20 -9.73
C ILE A 366 -37.58 1.50 -8.40
N THR A 367 -36.52 0.93 -7.87
CA THR A 367 -36.52 0.24 -6.57
C THR A 367 -35.54 0.88 -5.61
N ASN A 368 -35.76 0.69 -4.31
CA ASN A 368 -34.86 1.16 -3.25
C ASN A 368 -34.36 -0.04 -2.47
N ASP A 369 -33.06 -0.27 -2.46
CA ASP A 369 -32.38 -1.29 -1.66
C ASP A 369 -31.40 -0.58 -0.72
N GLU A 370 -31.61 -0.66 0.56
CA GLU A 370 -30.75 -0.05 1.60
C GLU A 370 -30.45 1.45 1.37
N GLY A 371 -31.45 2.20 0.92
CA GLY A 371 -31.29 3.64 0.65
C GLY A 371 -30.72 3.98 -0.74
N LYS A 372 -30.29 3.00 -1.51
CA LYS A 372 -29.82 3.18 -2.89
C LYS A 372 -30.94 2.95 -3.89
N LEU A 373 -31.07 3.83 -4.86
CA LEU A 373 -32.03 3.67 -5.94
C LEU A 373 -31.42 2.86 -7.08
N PHE A 374 -32.30 2.03 -7.67
CA PHE A 374 -31.98 1.21 -8.84
C PHE A 374 -33.02 1.41 -9.91
N PHE A 375 -32.56 1.42 -11.14
CA PHE A 375 -33.38 1.42 -12.35
C PHE A 375 -33.32 0.05 -12.99
N GLN A 376 -34.49 -0.48 -13.40
CA GLN A 376 -34.57 -1.70 -14.20
C GLN A 376 -35.67 -1.53 -15.26
N ARG A 377 -35.33 -1.76 -16.52
CA ARG A 377 -36.35 -1.94 -17.57
C ARG A 377 -36.86 -3.38 -17.47
N GLU A 378 -38.14 -3.60 -17.73
CA GLU A 378 -38.72 -4.96 -17.81
C GLU A 378 -37.88 -5.86 -18.73
N GLY A 379 -37.47 -7.02 -18.23
CA GLY A 379 -36.56 -7.94 -18.91
C GLY A 379 -35.12 -7.49 -19.06
N GLY A 380 -34.74 -6.33 -18.50
CA GLY A 380 -33.38 -5.77 -18.56
C GLY A 380 -32.58 -5.91 -17.26
N HIS A 381 -31.33 -5.47 -17.31
CA HIS A 381 -30.44 -5.46 -16.14
C HIS A 381 -30.83 -4.35 -15.16
N LYS A 382 -30.61 -4.62 -13.87
CA LYS A 382 -30.77 -3.66 -12.79
C LYS A 382 -29.49 -2.79 -12.69
N GLY A 383 -29.63 -1.48 -12.81
CA GLY A 383 -28.53 -0.51 -12.71
C GLY A 383 -28.68 0.40 -11.49
N GLN A 384 -27.62 0.58 -10.71
CA GLN A 384 -27.61 1.52 -9.58
C GLN A 384 -27.65 2.95 -10.08
N LEU A 385 -28.43 3.79 -9.40
CA LEU A 385 -28.52 5.23 -9.60
C LEU A 385 -27.88 5.96 -8.43
N VAL A 386 -27.14 7.04 -8.73
CA VAL A 386 -26.64 7.98 -7.75
C VAL A 386 -27.21 9.36 -8.04
N ALA A 387 -27.62 10.09 -7.00
CA ALA A 387 -28.14 11.46 -7.17
C ALA A 387 -27.01 12.40 -7.58
N VAL A 388 -27.20 13.11 -8.69
CA VAL A 388 -26.28 14.14 -9.20
C VAL A 388 -26.92 15.53 -9.20
N GLY A 389 -28.18 15.63 -8.80
CA GLY A 389 -28.94 16.85 -8.63
C GLY A 389 -30.22 16.58 -7.86
N ALA A 390 -31.01 17.61 -7.56
CA ALA A 390 -32.21 17.53 -6.71
C ALA A 390 -33.22 16.46 -7.17
N ASN A 391 -33.44 16.31 -8.47
CA ASN A 391 -34.29 15.29 -9.08
C ASN A 391 -33.62 14.61 -10.27
N GLU A 392 -32.29 14.65 -10.30
CA GLU A 392 -31.49 14.07 -11.37
C GLU A 392 -30.55 13.02 -10.80
N PHE A 393 -30.54 11.87 -11.46
CA PHE A 393 -29.72 10.71 -11.09
C PHE A 393 -28.91 10.23 -12.29
N ALA A 394 -27.70 9.75 -12.04
CA ALA A 394 -26.86 9.11 -13.03
C ALA A 394 -26.76 7.59 -12.76
N PHE A 395 -26.57 6.82 -13.83
CA PHE A 395 -26.19 5.42 -13.69
C PHE A 395 -24.72 5.34 -13.27
N VAL A 396 -24.45 4.55 -12.23
CA VAL A 396 -23.06 4.34 -11.75
C VAL A 396 -22.22 3.65 -12.82
N ALA A 397 -22.77 2.63 -13.50
CA ALA A 397 -22.06 1.88 -14.53
C ALA A 397 -21.98 2.58 -15.90
N ASP A 398 -22.83 3.57 -16.15
CA ASP A 398 -22.85 4.37 -17.39
C ASP A 398 -23.14 5.85 -17.07
N PRO A 399 -22.12 6.61 -16.67
CA PRO A 399 -22.27 7.99 -16.24
C PRO A 399 -22.92 8.93 -17.26
N MET A 400 -22.95 8.55 -18.54
CA MET A 400 -23.61 9.33 -19.58
C MET A 400 -25.15 9.19 -19.59
N GLN A 401 -25.67 8.13 -18.99
CA GLN A 401 -27.11 7.97 -18.83
C GLN A 401 -27.63 8.69 -17.59
N ARG A 402 -28.75 9.39 -17.74
CA ARG A 402 -29.39 10.16 -16.68
C ARG A 402 -30.86 9.77 -16.55
N VAL A 403 -31.36 9.84 -15.33
CA VAL A 403 -32.78 9.78 -15.02
C VAL A 403 -33.16 11.09 -14.33
N LYS A 404 -34.11 11.80 -14.90
CA LYS A 404 -34.74 12.97 -14.28
C LYS A 404 -36.13 12.64 -13.85
N PHE A 405 -36.54 13.13 -12.68
CA PHE A 405 -37.90 12.99 -12.20
C PHE A 405 -38.61 14.33 -12.17
N LYS A 406 -39.85 14.33 -12.65
CA LYS A 406 -40.79 15.41 -12.36
C LYS A 406 -41.55 15.04 -11.08
N THR A 407 -41.66 15.99 -10.18
CA THR A 407 -42.29 15.79 -8.87
C THR A 407 -43.54 16.66 -8.72
N ALA A 408 -44.54 16.16 -8.02
CA ALA A 408 -45.71 16.91 -7.62
C ALA A 408 -46.03 16.54 -6.15
N GLY A 409 -46.09 17.55 -5.28
CA GLY A 409 -46.19 17.32 -3.84
C GLY A 409 -45.04 16.48 -3.34
N ASN A 410 -45.34 15.39 -2.66
CA ASN A 410 -44.35 14.50 -2.04
C ASN A 410 -44.06 13.22 -2.86
N ALA A 411 -44.32 13.22 -4.17
CA ALA A 411 -44.06 12.03 -5.01
C ALA A 411 -43.50 12.39 -6.39
N ALA A 412 -42.66 11.52 -6.93
CA ALA A 412 -42.30 11.56 -8.34
C ALA A 412 -43.46 11.08 -9.20
N THR A 413 -43.81 11.85 -10.24
CA THR A 413 -44.96 11.59 -11.11
C THR A 413 -44.57 11.15 -12.51
N GLU A 414 -43.36 11.49 -12.96
CA GLU A 414 -42.88 11.21 -14.30
C GLU A 414 -41.35 10.95 -14.22
N LEU A 415 -40.88 10.08 -15.09
CA LEU A 415 -39.47 9.75 -15.28
C LEU A 415 -39.07 10.10 -16.72
N GLU A 416 -38.01 10.89 -16.88
CA GLU A 416 -37.32 11.10 -18.16
C GLU A 416 -35.96 10.35 -18.13
N LEU A 417 -35.80 9.35 -19.00
CA LEU A 417 -34.50 8.70 -19.24
C LEU A 417 -33.81 9.44 -20.39
N ILE A 418 -32.61 9.92 -20.11
CA ILE A 418 -31.70 10.55 -21.09
C ILE A 418 -30.57 9.58 -21.35
N ARG A 419 -30.37 9.11 -22.58
CA ARG A 419 -29.31 8.20 -22.95
C ARG A 419 -28.02 8.94 -23.33
N GLY A 420 -26.90 8.19 -23.39
CA GLY A 420 -25.60 8.75 -23.76
C GLY A 420 -25.55 9.37 -25.18
N ASP A 421 -26.43 8.97 -26.10
CA ASP A 421 -26.61 9.57 -27.43
C ASP A 421 -27.52 10.82 -27.44
N GLY A 422 -27.98 11.25 -26.27
CA GLY A 422 -28.87 12.38 -26.11
C GLY A 422 -30.36 12.06 -26.35
N SER A 423 -30.71 10.84 -26.76
CA SER A 423 -32.12 10.45 -26.95
C SER A 423 -32.84 10.40 -25.58
N ARG A 424 -34.13 10.76 -25.61
CA ARG A 424 -34.96 10.89 -24.40
C ARG A 424 -36.19 10.04 -24.46
N VAL A 425 -36.57 9.46 -23.36
CA VAL A 425 -37.80 8.71 -23.19
C VAL A 425 -38.48 9.14 -21.91
N VAL A 426 -39.71 9.63 -22.04
CA VAL A 426 -40.53 10.07 -20.92
C VAL A 426 -41.60 9.00 -20.61
N ALA A 427 -41.86 8.76 -19.34
CA ALA A 427 -42.89 7.86 -18.86
C ALA A 427 -43.55 8.40 -17.58
N ALA A 428 -44.87 8.45 -17.57
CA ALA A 428 -45.61 8.74 -16.36
C ALA A 428 -45.50 7.56 -15.36
N ARG A 429 -45.61 7.86 -14.08
CA ARG A 429 -45.72 6.84 -13.03
C ARG A 429 -47.05 6.13 -13.17
N ASN A 430 -47.03 4.81 -13.16
CA ASN A 430 -48.23 3.98 -13.16
C ASN A 430 -49.00 4.19 -11.83
N PRO A 431 -50.33 4.14 -11.87
CA PRO A 431 -51.18 4.24 -10.66
C PRO A 431 -50.80 3.29 -9.54
#